data_81085c24570a67185607365685f26d55
#
_entry.id   81085c24570a67185607365685f26d55
#
_cell.length_a   1.000
_cell.length_b   1.000
_cell.length_c   1.000
_cell.angle_alpha   90.00
_cell.angle_beta   90.00
_cell.angle_gamma   90.00
#
_symmetry.space_group_name_H-M   'P 1'
#
loop_
_entity.id
_entity.type
_entity.pdbx_description
1 polymer ?
#
loop_
_entity_poly.entity_id
_entity_poly.type
_entity_poly.pdbx_seq_one_letter_code
_entity_poly.pdbx_strand_id
1 'polypeptide(L)'
;MTGVQTCALPISSLDKNPAHIEMSASMYANPWTDCTTNYLDVVFLGATEIDLDFNVNVMTDSNGVLMGASGGHSDTAAGAKCTVITCPLIRGRLPMIRDKVATVITPGSSVDVLVTEYGIAINPARTDLIERFKDSNLPIFTIEELQQLAFDLVGKPQDIPVSDKDEDIIAIVEYRDGSIIDVVRKPL
;
A
#
# COMPACT_ATOMS: atom_id res chain seq x y z
N MET A 1 19.80 -7.65 6.54
CA MET A 1 18.85 -8.48 5.76
C MET A 1 17.97 -7.54 4.95
N THR A 2 18.10 -7.55 3.65
CA THR A 2 17.19 -6.82 2.77
C THR A 2 16.03 -7.74 2.47
N GLY A 3 14.94 -7.60 3.25
CA GLY A 3 13.68 -8.30 2.96
C GLY A 3 12.99 -7.64 1.78
N VAL A 4 13.49 -7.88 0.57
CA VAL A 4 12.75 -7.52 -0.63
C VAL A 4 11.84 -8.68 -0.94
N GLN A 5 10.55 -8.55 -0.62
CA GLN A 5 9.54 -9.46 -1.11
C GLN A 5 9.36 -9.17 -2.61
N THR A 6 10.22 -9.73 -3.43
CA THR A 6 10.00 -9.76 -4.87
C THR A 6 9.60 -11.17 -5.25
N CYS A 7 8.42 -11.33 -5.85
CA CYS A 7 8.01 -12.56 -6.52
C CYS A 7 8.95 -12.96 -7.68
N ALA A 8 10.05 -12.28 -7.85
CA ALA A 8 10.99 -12.37 -8.96
C ALA A 8 12.42 -12.67 -8.53
N LEU A 9 12.69 -13.05 -7.29
CA LEU A 9 13.98 -13.62 -6.97
C LEU A 9 14.13 -14.93 -7.76
N PRO A 10 15.13 -15.05 -8.65
CA PRO A 10 15.29 -16.25 -9.42
C PRO A 10 15.44 -17.44 -8.46
N ILE A 11 14.63 -18.47 -8.61
CA ILE A 11 14.73 -19.73 -7.83
C ILE A 11 16.16 -20.25 -7.83
N SER A 12 16.89 -20.05 -8.93
CA SER A 12 18.33 -20.34 -9.05
C SER A 12 19.25 -19.59 -8.06
N SER A 13 18.74 -18.56 -7.39
CA SER A 13 19.51 -17.85 -6.35
C SER A 13 19.43 -18.54 -4.99
N LEU A 14 18.37 -19.29 -4.71
CA LEU A 14 18.22 -20.04 -3.46
C LEU A 14 19.35 -21.06 -3.29
N ASP A 15 19.68 -21.78 -4.36
CA ASP A 15 20.74 -22.80 -4.33
C ASP A 15 22.16 -22.22 -4.30
N LYS A 16 22.34 -20.98 -4.73
CA LYS A 16 23.67 -20.38 -4.95
C LYS A 16 24.05 -19.34 -3.92
N ASN A 17 23.08 -18.79 -3.19
CA ASN A 17 23.32 -17.72 -2.25
C ASN A 17 23.01 -18.18 -0.82
N PRO A 18 24.05 -18.46 -0.01
CA PRO A 18 23.86 -18.94 1.37
C PRO A 18 23.18 -17.91 2.28
N ALA A 19 23.06 -16.66 1.86
CA ALA A 19 22.31 -15.63 2.58
C ALA A 19 20.79 -15.66 2.32
N HIS A 20 20.34 -16.48 1.36
CA HIS A 20 18.91 -16.70 1.13
C HIS A 20 18.37 -17.69 2.15
N ILE A 21 17.25 -17.31 2.77
CA ILE A 21 16.52 -18.16 3.70
C ILE A 21 15.08 -18.25 3.18
N GLU A 22 14.64 -19.47 2.92
CA GLU A 22 13.24 -19.77 2.63
C GLU A 22 12.48 -19.88 3.95
N MET A 23 11.35 -19.22 4.06
CA MET A 23 10.50 -19.28 5.24
C MET A 23 9.03 -19.16 4.87
N SER A 24 8.15 -19.69 5.73
CA SER A 24 6.71 -19.53 5.57
C SER A 24 6.27 -18.07 5.78
N ALA A 25 5.11 -17.69 5.24
CA ALA A 25 4.51 -16.39 5.49
C ALA A 25 4.32 -16.13 7.00
N SER A 26 3.97 -17.17 7.77
CA SER A 26 3.82 -17.06 9.23
C SER A 26 5.13 -16.74 9.95
N MET A 27 6.25 -17.26 9.47
CA MET A 27 7.57 -16.90 10.03
C MET A 27 7.99 -15.49 9.60
N TYR A 28 7.58 -15.07 8.40
CA TYR A 28 7.92 -13.77 7.86
C TYR A 28 7.12 -12.65 8.54
N ALA A 29 5.81 -12.80 8.67
CA ALA A 29 4.89 -11.72 9.03
C ALA A 29 3.71 -12.18 9.91
N ASN A 30 3.99 -12.81 11.04
CA ASN A 30 2.96 -13.21 11.99
C ASN A 30 2.89 -12.21 13.15
N PRO A 31 1.75 -11.52 13.38
CA PRO A 31 1.60 -10.54 14.46
C PRO A 31 1.69 -11.14 15.88
N TRP A 32 1.45 -12.44 16.00
CA TRP A 32 1.41 -13.15 17.27
C TRP A 32 2.76 -13.72 17.71
N THR A 33 3.76 -13.62 16.85
CA THR A 33 5.11 -14.11 17.12
C THR A 33 6.14 -13.06 16.77
N ASP A 34 7.37 -13.24 17.28
CA ASP A 34 8.50 -12.47 16.83
C ASP A 34 8.83 -12.86 15.37
N CYS A 35 8.49 -11.99 14.44
CA CYS A 35 8.60 -12.27 13.00
C CYS A 35 9.58 -11.33 12.30
N THR A 36 10.03 -11.74 11.11
CA THR A 36 11.07 -11.01 10.36
C THR A 36 10.66 -9.57 10.03
N THR A 37 9.38 -9.31 9.75
CA THR A 37 8.91 -7.95 9.40
C THR A 37 9.10 -6.94 10.53
N ASN A 38 9.09 -7.39 11.79
CA ASN A 38 9.29 -6.50 12.95
C ASN A 38 10.71 -5.94 13.05
N TYR A 39 11.66 -6.50 12.28
CA TYR A 39 13.06 -6.05 12.22
C TYR A 39 13.37 -5.22 10.98
N LEU A 40 12.39 -4.95 10.13
CA LEU A 40 12.59 -4.10 8.96
C LEU A 40 12.65 -2.63 9.38
N ASP A 41 13.72 -1.95 9.00
CA ASP A 41 13.82 -0.50 9.20
C ASP A 41 12.95 0.26 8.20
N VAL A 42 12.94 -0.20 6.93
CA VAL A 42 12.15 0.40 5.85
C VAL A 42 11.61 -0.70 4.96
N VAL A 43 10.35 -0.55 4.53
CA VAL A 43 9.77 -1.38 3.48
C VAL A 43 9.26 -0.49 2.34
N PHE A 44 9.44 -0.96 1.11
CA PHE A 44 8.89 -0.35 -0.09
C PHE A 44 7.80 -1.26 -0.66
N LEU A 45 6.61 -0.72 -0.77
CA LEU A 45 5.43 -1.44 -1.26
C LEU A 45 4.79 -0.68 -2.42
N GLY A 46 4.21 -1.41 -3.37
CA GLY A 46 3.45 -0.81 -4.46
C GLY A 46 2.00 -0.54 -4.10
N ALA A 47 1.30 0.22 -4.94
CA ALA A 47 -0.14 0.43 -4.83
C ALA A 47 -0.80 0.40 -6.21
N THR A 48 -2.05 -0.04 -6.26
CA THR A 48 -2.95 0.25 -7.39
C THR A 48 -3.66 1.57 -7.17
N GLU A 49 -3.97 1.91 -5.93
CA GLU A 49 -4.56 3.18 -5.50
C GLU A 49 -4.15 3.46 -4.05
N ILE A 50 -4.11 4.73 -3.70
CA ILE A 50 -3.98 5.22 -2.32
C ILE A 50 -4.99 6.34 -2.12
N ASP A 51 -5.54 6.50 -0.91
CA ASP A 51 -6.47 7.60 -0.62
C ASP A 51 -5.85 8.68 0.29
N LEU A 52 -6.66 9.71 0.54
CA LEU A 52 -6.24 10.87 1.36
C LEU A 52 -5.94 10.50 2.81
N ASP A 53 -6.47 9.39 3.29
CA ASP A 53 -6.18 8.84 4.62
C ASP A 53 -4.99 7.86 4.59
N PHE A 54 -4.24 7.80 3.46
CA PHE A 54 -3.13 6.87 3.22
C PHE A 54 -3.52 5.39 3.20
N ASN A 55 -4.82 5.05 3.12
CA ASN A 55 -5.23 3.68 2.90
C ASN A 55 -4.82 3.21 1.50
N VAL A 56 -4.37 1.98 1.40
CA VAL A 56 -3.81 1.43 0.15
C VAL A 56 -4.64 0.26 -0.34
N ASN A 57 -4.95 0.28 -1.63
CA ASN A 57 -5.52 -0.82 -2.38
C ASN A 57 -4.44 -1.45 -3.28
N VAL A 58 -4.36 -2.79 -3.28
CA VAL A 58 -3.50 -3.59 -4.15
C VAL A 58 -4.24 -4.79 -4.75
N MET A 59 -5.53 -4.96 -4.44
CA MET A 59 -6.30 -6.14 -4.83
C MET A 59 -7.24 -5.89 -6.01
N THR A 60 -7.81 -4.69 -6.09
CA THR A 60 -8.75 -4.37 -7.16
C THR A 60 -8.16 -3.37 -8.15
N ASP A 61 -8.64 -3.40 -9.37
CA ASP A 61 -8.37 -2.36 -10.36
C ASP A 61 -9.28 -1.14 -10.15
N SER A 62 -9.14 -0.16 -11.02
CA SER A 62 -9.94 1.08 -10.99
C SER A 62 -11.44 0.88 -11.33
N ASN A 63 -11.85 -0.33 -11.68
CA ASN A 63 -13.26 -0.69 -11.89
C ASN A 63 -13.81 -1.56 -10.75
N GLY A 64 -13.04 -1.76 -9.68
CA GLY A 64 -13.41 -2.61 -8.55
C GLY A 64 -13.29 -4.11 -8.84
N VAL A 65 -12.69 -4.49 -9.98
CA VAL A 65 -12.50 -5.90 -10.34
C VAL A 65 -11.29 -6.46 -9.59
N LEU A 66 -11.50 -7.60 -8.95
CA LEU A 66 -10.45 -8.30 -8.20
C LEU A 66 -9.38 -8.80 -9.18
N MET A 67 -8.13 -8.34 -8.97
CA MET A 67 -6.98 -8.70 -9.80
C MET A 67 -6.07 -9.76 -9.14
N GLY A 68 -6.08 -9.84 -7.83
CA GLY A 68 -5.17 -10.72 -7.10
C GLY A 68 -5.41 -10.67 -5.59
N ALA A 69 -4.41 -11.11 -4.85
CA ALA A 69 -4.42 -11.10 -3.39
C ALA A 69 -3.39 -10.12 -2.84
N SER A 70 -3.62 -9.67 -1.61
CA SER A 70 -2.73 -8.73 -0.91
C SER A 70 -1.35 -9.32 -0.60
N GLY A 71 -1.24 -10.65 -0.53
CA GLY A 71 -0.03 -11.30 0.01
C GLY A 71 0.29 -10.81 1.41
N GLY A 72 1.55 -10.48 1.67
CA GLY A 72 1.98 -9.92 2.95
C GLY A 72 2.03 -8.40 2.99
N HIS A 73 1.27 -7.69 2.15
CA HIS A 73 1.37 -6.23 2.02
C HIS A 73 1.05 -5.52 3.35
N SER A 74 -0.12 -5.80 3.93
CA SER A 74 -0.55 -5.20 5.20
C SER A 74 0.33 -5.63 6.38
N ASP A 75 0.73 -6.91 6.42
CA ASP A 75 1.57 -7.44 7.49
C ASP A 75 2.97 -6.81 7.48
N THR A 76 3.55 -6.68 6.29
CA THR A 76 4.88 -6.07 6.12
C THR A 76 4.84 -4.59 6.47
N ALA A 77 3.79 -3.88 6.03
CA ALA A 77 3.58 -2.48 6.38
C ALA A 77 3.46 -2.28 7.89
N ALA A 78 2.67 -3.11 8.56
CA ALA A 78 2.46 -2.99 10.00
C ALA A 78 3.68 -3.38 10.82
N GLY A 79 4.55 -4.26 10.33
CA GLY A 79 5.76 -4.71 11.03
C GLY A 79 6.95 -3.76 10.88
N ALA A 80 7.10 -3.09 9.76
CA ALA A 80 8.25 -2.23 9.47
C ALA A 80 8.19 -0.91 10.28
N LYS A 81 9.37 -0.35 10.59
CA LYS A 81 9.49 0.96 11.29
C LYS A 81 9.10 2.14 10.38
N CYS A 82 9.26 1.97 9.07
CA CYS A 82 8.88 2.96 8.07
C CYS A 82 8.38 2.26 6.81
N THR A 83 7.14 2.56 6.44
CA THR A 83 6.51 2.03 5.24
C THR A 83 6.40 3.10 4.18
N VAL A 84 7.05 2.85 3.04
CA VAL A 84 7.05 3.73 1.87
C VAL A 84 6.22 3.08 0.76
N ILE A 85 5.12 3.73 0.39
CA ILE A 85 4.35 3.35 -0.78
C ILE A 85 4.95 4.02 -2.01
N THR A 86 5.17 3.25 -3.06
CA THR A 86 5.65 3.76 -4.35
C THR A 86 4.61 3.44 -5.43
N CYS A 87 4.08 4.47 -6.06
CA CYS A 87 3.22 4.31 -7.22
C CYS A 87 3.37 5.52 -8.16
N PRO A 88 3.09 5.38 -9.44
CA PRO A 88 3.01 6.54 -10.30
C PRO A 88 1.86 7.43 -9.85
N LEU A 89 2.00 8.75 -10.03
CA LEU A 89 0.91 9.69 -9.75
C LEU A 89 -0.30 9.41 -10.64
N ILE A 90 -0.01 9.02 -11.89
CA ILE A 90 -1.00 8.73 -12.93
C ILE A 90 -0.62 7.43 -13.62
N ARG A 91 -1.60 6.56 -13.83
CA ARG A 91 -1.45 5.35 -14.65
C ARG A 91 -2.37 5.43 -15.87
N GLY A 92 -1.80 5.63 -17.05
CA GLY A 92 -2.57 5.95 -18.25
C GLY A 92 -3.30 7.28 -18.11
N ARG A 93 -4.60 7.27 -17.91
CA ARG A 93 -5.43 8.46 -17.66
C ARG A 93 -6.12 8.44 -16.29
N LEU A 94 -5.66 7.59 -15.40
CA LEU A 94 -6.26 7.43 -14.08
C LEU A 94 -5.33 7.98 -13.00
N PRO A 95 -5.79 8.92 -12.17
CA PRO A 95 -5.10 9.33 -10.96
C PRO A 95 -5.00 8.13 -10.00
N MET A 96 -3.83 7.96 -9.38
CA MET A 96 -3.64 6.86 -8.41
C MET A 96 -4.00 7.29 -6.98
N ILE A 97 -4.06 8.61 -6.72
CA ILE A 97 -4.53 9.15 -5.44
C ILE A 97 -6.03 9.41 -5.57
N ARG A 98 -6.82 8.71 -4.76
CA ARG A 98 -8.29 8.74 -4.76
C ARG A 98 -8.83 9.50 -3.54
N ASP A 99 -10.08 9.95 -3.59
CA ASP A 99 -10.76 10.45 -2.38
C ASP A 99 -10.88 9.31 -1.35
N LYS A 100 -11.29 8.11 -1.84
CA LYS A 100 -11.25 6.84 -1.11
C LYS A 100 -10.88 5.72 -2.05
N VAL A 101 -10.10 4.76 -1.56
CA VAL A 101 -9.80 3.53 -2.31
C VAL A 101 -11.03 2.65 -2.41
N ALA A 102 -11.12 1.87 -3.49
CA ALA A 102 -12.23 0.93 -3.70
C ALA A 102 -12.30 -0.16 -2.61
N THR A 103 -11.14 -0.57 -2.09
CA THR A 103 -11.04 -1.55 -1.00
C THR A 103 -9.77 -1.26 -0.20
N VAL A 104 -9.90 -1.15 1.11
CA VAL A 104 -8.75 -0.98 2.00
C VAL A 104 -8.08 -2.33 2.23
N ILE A 105 -6.84 -2.46 1.77
CA ILE A 105 -6.01 -3.64 2.00
C ILE A 105 -4.96 -3.37 3.06
N THR A 106 -4.35 -2.18 3.02
CA THR A 106 -3.40 -1.75 4.04
C THR A 106 -3.91 -0.45 4.63
N PRO A 107 -4.23 -0.45 5.93
CA PRO A 107 -4.70 0.76 6.61
C PRO A 107 -3.64 1.86 6.60
N GLY A 108 -4.07 3.10 6.41
CA GLY A 108 -3.19 4.27 6.40
C GLY A 108 -2.39 4.48 7.68
N SER A 109 -2.86 3.93 8.80
CA SER A 109 -2.11 3.92 10.07
C SER A 109 -0.79 3.14 10.00
N SER A 110 -0.62 2.28 8.98
CA SER A 110 0.60 1.51 8.73
C SER A 110 1.43 2.07 7.57
N VAL A 111 1.05 3.22 7.02
CA VAL A 111 1.71 3.83 5.86
C VAL A 111 2.27 5.19 6.25
N ASP A 112 3.56 5.39 6.03
CA ASP A 112 4.28 6.58 6.50
C ASP A 112 4.55 7.60 5.39
N VAL A 113 4.86 7.11 4.19
CA VAL A 113 5.28 7.96 3.08
C VAL A 113 4.72 7.44 1.76
N LEU A 114 4.25 8.35 0.92
CA LEU A 114 3.95 8.10 -0.49
C LEU A 114 5.04 8.75 -1.35
N VAL A 115 5.60 7.99 -2.30
CA VAL A 115 6.56 8.49 -3.29
C VAL A 115 6.00 8.28 -4.69
N THR A 116 5.95 9.36 -5.44
CA THR A 116 5.58 9.38 -6.86
C THR A 116 6.70 10.02 -7.68
N GLU A 117 6.62 9.95 -8.99
CA GLU A 117 7.54 10.65 -9.89
C GLU A 117 7.41 12.17 -9.87
N TYR A 118 6.34 12.71 -9.26
CA TYR A 118 6.08 14.14 -9.14
C TYR A 118 6.41 14.71 -7.76
N GLY A 119 6.41 13.88 -6.73
CA GLY A 119 6.66 14.34 -5.37
C GLY A 119 6.42 13.27 -4.30
N ILE A 120 6.62 13.70 -3.08
CA ILE A 120 6.57 12.87 -1.88
C ILE A 120 5.50 13.43 -0.96
N ALA A 121 4.62 12.58 -0.43
CA ALA A 121 3.73 12.96 0.66
C ALA A 121 4.09 12.16 1.92
N ILE A 122 4.22 12.86 3.04
CA ILE A 122 4.46 12.24 4.35
C ILE A 122 3.13 12.19 5.10
N ASN A 123 2.80 11.03 5.64
CA ASN A 123 1.58 10.87 6.44
C ASN A 123 1.61 11.87 7.60
N PRO A 124 0.55 12.68 7.81
CA PRO A 124 0.49 13.68 8.89
C PRO A 124 0.71 13.10 10.30
N ALA A 125 0.44 11.81 10.50
CA ALA A 125 0.72 11.11 11.75
C ALA A 125 2.23 10.98 12.05
N ARG A 126 3.10 11.06 11.01
CA ARG A 126 4.55 10.94 11.14
C ARG A 126 5.21 12.31 11.32
N THR A 127 4.88 12.96 12.42
CA THR A 127 5.44 14.28 12.79
C THR A 127 6.96 14.27 12.90
N ASP A 128 7.55 13.14 13.28
CA ASP A 128 8.99 12.90 13.33
C ASP A 128 9.66 13.02 11.96
N LEU A 129 9.04 12.45 10.92
CA LEU A 129 9.53 12.55 9.54
C LEU A 129 9.31 13.95 8.97
N ILE A 130 8.15 14.55 9.23
CA ILE A 130 7.86 15.92 8.79
C ILE A 130 8.92 16.89 9.34
N GLU A 131 9.20 16.83 10.64
CA GLU A 131 10.21 17.69 11.25
C GLU A 131 11.62 17.40 10.68
N ARG A 132 11.95 16.14 10.47
CA ARG A 132 13.26 15.72 9.94
C ARG A 132 13.52 16.24 8.53
N PHE A 133 12.49 16.32 7.71
CA PHE A 133 12.61 16.67 6.29
C PHE A 133 12.18 18.10 5.94
N LYS A 134 11.76 18.91 6.93
CA LYS A 134 11.25 20.27 6.70
C LYS A 134 12.22 21.18 5.94
N ASP A 135 13.54 21.03 6.19
CA ASP A 135 14.59 21.83 5.57
C ASP A 135 15.30 21.09 4.41
N SER A 136 14.74 19.97 3.95
CA SER A 136 15.29 19.20 2.85
C SER A 136 14.96 19.87 1.50
N ASN A 137 15.75 19.58 0.46
CA ASN A 137 15.45 19.96 -0.91
C ASN A 137 14.54 18.95 -1.64
N LEU A 138 13.89 18.05 -0.91
CA LEU A 138 12.98 17.08 -1.49
C LEU A 138 11.66 17.76 -1.90
N PRO A 139 11.03 17.32 -2.99
CA PRO A 139 9.74 17.84 -3.43
C PRO A 139 8.60 17.26 -2.54
N ILE A 140 8.48 17.80 -1.33
CA ILE A 140 7.47 17.36 -0.37
C ILE A 140 6.20 18.18 -0.56
N PHE A 141 5.09 17.48 -0.70
CA PHE A 141 3.73 18.00 -0.85
C PHE A 141 2.81 17.34 0.18
N THR A 142 1.64 17.90 0.38
CA THR A 142 0.56 17.14 1.01
C THR A 142 -0.01 16.12 0.01
N ILE A 143 -0.70 15.09 0.51
CA ILE A 143 -1.31 14.10 -0.39
C ILE A 143 -2.43 14.73 -1.24
N GLU A 144 -3.13 15.73 -0.70
CA GLU A 144 -4.15 16.51 -1.39
C GLU A 144 -3.56 17.34 -2.54
N GLU A 145 -2.38 17.95 -2.33
CA GLU A 145 -1.69 18.69 -3.39
C GLU A 145 -1.27 17.77 -4.54
N LEU A 146 -0.76 16.57 -4.22
CA LEU A 146 -0.44 15.56 -5.25
C LEU A 146 -1.69 15.07 -5.95
N GLN A 147 -2.80 14.84 -5.24
CA GLN A 147 -4.07 14.47 -5.84
C GLN A 147 -4.56 15.57 -6.79
N GLN A 148 -4.54 16.83 -6.37
CA GLN A 148 -4.97 17.95 -7.20
C GLN A 148 -4.11 18.07 -8.46
N LEU A 149 -2.80 17.89 -8.32
CA LEU A 149 -1.89 17.85 -9.48
C LEU A 149 -2.28 16.75 -10.47
N ALA A 150 -2.63 15.57 -9.98
CA ALA A 150 -3.11 14.48 -10.83
C ALA A 150 -4.41 14.84 -11.55
N PHE A 151 -5.36 15.47 -10.85
CA PHE A 151 -6.64 15.91 -11.43
C PHE A 151 -6.46 17.02 -12.48
N ASP A 152 -5.51 17.92 -12.27
CA ASP A 152 -5.18 18.96 -13.23
C ASP A 152 -4.59 18.38 -14.53
N LEU A 153 -3.86 17.27 -14.42
CA LEU A 153 -3.23 16.61 -15.57
C LEU A 153 -4.20 15.73 -16.38
N VAL A 154 -5.09 14.99 -15.73
CA VAL A 154 -5.92 13.98 -16.40
C VAL A 154 -7.42 14.06 -16.10
N GLY A 155 -7.83 14.97 -15.24
CA GLY A 155 -9.20 15.12 -14.78
C GLY A 155 -9.52 14.27 -13.55
N LYS A 156 -10.59 14.67 -12.85
CA LYS A 156 -11.09 13.88 -11.70
C LYS A 156 -11.69 12.56 -12.22
N PRO A 157 -11.31 11.40 -11.63
CA PRO A 157 -11.86 10.12 -12.03
C PRO A 157 -13.34 10.02 -11.60
N GLN A 158 -14.09 9.22 -12.32
CA GLN A 158 -15.44 8.85 -11.89
C GLN A 158 -15.34 7.85 -10.73
N ASP A 159 -16.30 7.94 -9.82
CA ASP A 159 -16.43 6.94 -8.77
C ASP A 159 -16.84 5.60 -9.39
N ILE A 160 -16.32 4.52 -8.80
CA ILE A 160 -16.68 3.17 -9.22
C ILE A 160 -18.06 2.87 -8.63
N PRO A 161 -19.07 2.58 -9.46
CA PRO A 161 -20.36 2.16 -8.93
C PRO A 161 -20.22 0.74 -8.36
N VAL A 162 -20.25 0.64 -7.05
CA VAL A 162 -20.31 -0.65 -6.34
C VAL A 162 -21.63 -0.76 -5.60
N SER A 163 -22.08 -1.99 -5.41
CA SER A 163 -23.30 -2.24 -4.63
C SER A 163 -23.07 -1.85 -3.17
N ASP A 164 -24.08 -1.24 -2.54
CA ASP A 164 -24.12 -0.95 -1.10
C ASP A 164 -24.80 -2.06 -0.28
N LYS A 165 -25.31 -3.11 -0.94
CA LYS A 165 -26.04 -4.19 -0.32
C LYS A 165 -25.10 -5.23 0.28
N ASP A 166 -25.46 -5.75 1.45
CA ASP A 166 -24.66 -6.81 2.11
C ASP A 166 -24.67 -8.13 1.34
N GLU A 167 -25.76 -8.42 0.61
CA GLU A 167 -25.86 -9.61 -0.26
C GLU A 167 -24.87 -9.61 -1.43
N ASP A 168 -24.30 -8.46 -1.78
CA ASP A 168 -23.32 -8.28 -2.85
C ASP A 168 -21.88 -8.23 -2.31
N ILE A 169 -21.64 -8.51 -1.03
CA ILE A 169 -20.31 -8.73 -0.49
C ILE A 169 -19.79 -10.07 -1.02
N ILE A 170 -18.69 -10.03 -1.79
CA ILE A 170 -18.09 -11.22 -2.40
C ILE A 170 -16.86 -11.71 -1.65
N ALA A 171 -16.23 -10.87 -0.85
CA ALA A 171 -15.12 -11.23 0.03
C ALA A 171 -15.01 -10.23 1.19
N ILE A 172 -14.36 -10.67 2.25
CA ILE A 172 -13.97 -9.81 3.38
C ILE A 172 -12.45 -9.63 3.37
N VAL A 173 -11.98 -8.48 3.82
CA VAL A 173 -10.57 -8.20 4.03
C VAL A 173 -10.29 -8.33 5.52
N GLU A 174 -9.66 -9.45 5.88
CA GLU A 174 -9.25 -9.71 7.25
C GLU A 174 -7.84 -9.15 7.47
N TYR A 175 -7.67 -8.40 8.56
CA TYR A 175 -6.38 -7.86 8.97
C TYR A 175 -5.60 -8.88 9.80
N ARG A 176 -4.32 -8.60 10.02
CA ARG A 176 -3.37 -9.46 10.70
C ARG A 176 -3.78 -9.88 12.13
N ASP A 177 -4.64 -9.14 12.80
CA ASP A 177 -5.15 -9.43 14.15
C ASP A 177 -6.50 -10.14 14.15
N GLY A 178 -6.99 -10.53 12.94
CA GLY A 178 -8.28 -11.17 12.76
C GLY A 178 -9.47 -10.21 12.68
N SER A 179 -9.24 -8.89 12.77
CA SER A 179 -10.29 -7.91 12.55
C SER A 179 -10.63 -7.78 11.06
N ILE A 180 -11.87 -7.43 10.75
CA ILE A 180 -12.28 -7.11 9.38
C ILE A 180 -12.07 -5.61 9.17
N ILE A 181 -11.22 -5.25 8.21
CA ILE A 181 -10.93 -3.85 7.87
C ILE A 181 -11.75 -3.34 6.71
N ASP A 182 -12.17 -4.22 5.80
CA ASP A 182 -13.01 -3.84 4.66
C ASP A 182 -13.68 -5.06 4.03
N VAL A 183 -14.50 -4.81 3.00
CA VAL A 183 -15.15 -5.83 2.20
C VAL A 183 -14.96 -5.55 0.72
N VAL A 184 -14.90 -6.60 -0.09
CA VAL A 184 -14.94 -6.49 -1.54
C VAL A 184 -16.39 -6.64 -1.97
N ARG A 185 -16.91 -5.65 -2.69
CA ARG A 185 -18.29 -5.60 -3.17
C ARG A 185 -18.34 -5.83 -4.67
N LYS A 186 -19.46 -6.35 -5.12
CA LYS A 186 -19.72 -6.54 -6.55
C LYS A 186 -19.83 -5.18 -7.24
N PRO A 187 -19.08 -4.93 -8.34
CA PRO A 187 -19.29 -3.77 -9.20
C PRO A 187 -20.69 -3.82 -9.83
N LEU A 188 -21.29 -2.64 -10.06
CA LEU A 188 -22.60 -2.49 -10.71
C LEU A 188 -22.47 -2.33 -12.21
#